data_607d34f25f931905b5ceabcdb9a5f44b
#
_entry.id   607d34f25f931905b5ceabcdb9a5f44b
#
_cell.length_a   1.000
_cell.length_b   1.000
_cell.length_c   1.000
_cell.angle_alpha   90.00
_cell.angle_beta   90.00
_cell.angle_gamma   90.00
#
_symmetry.space_group_name_H-M   'P 1'
#
loop_
_entity.id
_entity.type
_entity.pdbx_description
1 polymer ?
#
loop_
_entity_poly.entity_id
_entity_poly.type
_entity_poly.pdbx_seq_one_letter_code
_entity_poly.pdbx_strand_id
1 'polypeptide(L)'
;ITTLKLQEKMNETASSLPEGFTVQVQKVDVSMLTGGFMSLQVRGSGGTDRVRNLVEKEIRPDLENIDGIASVNIYGGREKAIEVQLDPDACKALDLTPSGISSLLTQNTEEKAFVGYANEPDGKYFVHVNSPYTEVSDLENIVVAPGPVLLKDIATIFFDMKEETSYSRVNGKDAVSVSLLAVSQANLIQLS
;
A
#
# COMPACT_ATOMS: atom_id res chain seq x y z
N ILE A 1 -6.33 -31.77 4.76
CA ILE A 1 -5.48 -32.92 4.37
C ILE A 1 -4.77 -32.66 3.04
N THR A 2 -5.44 -32.06 2.05
CA THR A 2 -4.86 -31.85 0.71
C THR A 2 -3.78 -30.77 0.68
N THR A 3 -3.96 -29.69 1.44
CA THR A 3 -3.00 -28.57 1.50
C THR A 3 -1.68 -28.99 2.17
N LEU A 4 -1.75 -29.79 3.23
CA LEU A 4 -0.57 -30.33 3.91
C LEU A 4 0.26 -31.25 2.99
N LYS A 5 -0.40 -32.13 2.25
CA LYS A 5 0.27 -33.01 1.29
C LYS A 5 0.91 -32.25 0.12
N LEU A 6 0.26 -31.17 -0.32
CA LEU A 6 0.84 -30.28 -1.32
C LEU A 6 2.06 -29.56 -0.77
N GLN A 7 2.01 -29.08 0.45
CA GLN A 7 3.12 -28.39 1.11
C GLN A 7 4.33 -29.30 1.33
N GLU A 8 4.11 -30.56 1.77
CA GLU A 8 5.16 -31.57 1.85
C GLU A 8 5.81 -31.83 0.49
N LYS A 9 4.99 -32.04 -0.55
CA LYS A 9 5.50 -32.32 -1.89
C LYS A 9 6.25 -31.14 -2.49
N MET A 10 5.80 -29.93 -2.23
CA MET A 10 6.48 -28.70 -2.68
C MET A 10 7.78 -28.45 -1.92
N ASN A 11 7.85 -28.77 -0.63
CA ASN A 11 9.09 -28.67 0.16
C ASN A 11 10.15 -29.66 -0.36
N GLU A 12 9.74 -30.90 -0.76
CA GLU A 12 10.63 -31.85 -1.42
C GLU A 12 11.17 -31.29 -2.75
N THR A 13 10.31 -30.63 -3.54
CA THR A 13 10.69 -30.05 -4.83
C THR A 13 11.55 -28.81 -4.65
N ALA A 14 11.31 -28.00 -3.61
CA ALA A 14 12.07 -26.78 -3.31
C ALA A 14 13.56 -27.09 -3.07
N SER A 15 13.90 -28.25 -2.49
CA SER A 15 15.28 -28.68 -2.28
C SER A 15 16.05 -29.01 -3.57
N SER A 16 15.34 -29.20 -4.68
CA SER A 16 15.92 -29.47 -6.01
C SER A 16 15.98 -28.26 -6.94
N LEU A 17 15.51 -27.09 -6.48
CA LEU A 17 15.55 -25.85 -7.26
C LEU A 17 16.92 -25.16 -7.17
N PRO A 18 17.33 -24.44 -8.22
CA PRO A 18 18.54 -23.60 -8.19
C PRO A 18 18.46 -22.52 -7.09
N GLU A 19 19.60 -22.04 -6.63
CA GLU A 19 19.67 -20.92 -5.67
C GLU A 19 18.93 -19.68 -6.19
N GLY A 20 18.14 -19.05 -5.34
CA GLY A 20 17.34 -17.86 -5.67
C GLY A 20 15.87 -18.14 -6.01
N PHE A 21 15.46 -19.42 -6.10
CA PHE A 21 14.05 -19.76 -6.30
C PHE A 21 13.38 -20.15 -4.97
N THR A 22 12.21 -19.57 -4.71
CA THR A 22 11.35 -19.95 -3.58
C THR A 22 10.01 -20.46 -4.09
N VAL A 23 9.48 -21.51 -3.47
CA VAL A 23 8.15 -22.03 -3.77
C VAL A 23 7.26 -21.79 -2.57
N GLN A 24 6.12 -21.15 -2.81
CA GLN A 24 5.09 -20.93 -1.79
C GLN A 24 3.79 -21.59 -2.22
N VAL A 25 3.20 -22.39 -1.33
CA VAL A 25 1.84 -22.89 -1.50
C VAL A 25 0.89 -21.93 -0.83
N GLN A 26 0.12 -21.20 -1.61
CA GLN A 26 -0.88 -20.29 -1.11
C GLN A 26 -2.28 -20.88 -1.30
N LYS A 27 -3.01 -21.05 -0.21
CA LYS A 27 -4.41 -21.39 -0.29
C LYS A 27 -5.19 -20.16 -0.69
N VAL A 28 -5.69 -20.15 -1.92
CA VAL A 28 -6.57 -19.10 -2.40
C VAL A 28 -8.00 -19.53 -2.15
N ASP A 29 -8.76 -18.76 -1.40
CA ASP A 29 -10.20 -18.96 -1.29
C ASP A 29 -10.85 -18.50 -2.60
N VAL A 30 -11.71 -19.32 -3.17
CA VAL A 30 -12.39 -19.01 -4.45
C VAL A 30 -13.24 -17.74 -4.32
N SER A 31 -13.74 -17.44 -3.13
CA SER A 31 -14.44 -16.19 -2.84
C SER A 31 -13.56 -14.95 -3.00
N MET A 32 -12.24 -15.07 -2.78
CA MET A 32 -11.27 -14.02 -3.06
C MET A 32 -10.94 -13.87 -4.55
N LEU A 33 -11.08 -14.94 -5.34
CA LEU A 33 -10.85 -14.93 -6.79
C LEU A 33 -12.01 -14.35 -7.58
N THR A 34 -13.22 -14.38 -7.06
CA THR A 34 -14.41 -13.86 -7.73
C THR A 34 -14.55 -12.34 -7.65
N GLY A 35 -13.55 -11.65 -7.07
CA GLY A 35 -13.59 -10.17 -6.93
C GLY A 35 -14.84 -9.74 -6.17
N GLY A 36 -14.85 -8.69 -5.43
CA GLY A 36 -15.92 -8.29 -4.54
C GLY A 36 -17.35 -8.58 -4.99
N PHE A 37 -18.25 -8.72 -4.05
CA PHE A 37 -19.67 -8.98 -4.34
C PHE A 37 -20.32 -7.82 -5.10
N MET A 38 -19.74 -6.62 -5.02
CA MET A 38 -20.20 -5.42 -5.71
C MET A 38 -19.02 -4.59 -6.20
N SER A 39 -19.17 -3.96 -7.35
CA SER A 39 -18.22 -3.00 -7.89
C SER A 39 -18.94 -1.71 -8.28
N LEU A 40 -18.51 -0.61 -7.68
CA LEU A 40 -18.99 0.73 -7.97
C LEU A 40 -18.03 1.42 -8.94
N GLN A 41 -18.58 2.19 -9.89
CA GLN A 41 -17.76 2.96 -10.82
C GLN A 41 -18.02 4.45 -10.59
N VAL A 42 -16.99 5.16 -10.11
CA VAL A 42 -17.08 6.57 -9.80
C VAL A 42 -16.40 7.38 -10.90
N ARG A 43 -17.09 8.41 -11.37
CA ARG A 43 -16.62 9.32 -12.40
C ARG A 43 -16.92 10.75 -12.01
N GLY A 44 -16.03 11.65 -12.37
CA GLY A 44 -16.19 13.07 -12.07
C GLY A 44 -15.34 13.96 -12.97
N SER A 45 -15.46 15.24 -12.81
CA SER A 45 -14.61 16.23 -13.47
C SER A 45 -13.27 16.37 -12.75
N GLY A 46 -12.20 16.72 -13.48
CA GLY A 46 -10.89 17.03 -12.92
C GLY A 46 -9.90 15.86 -12.88
N GLY A 47 -10.19 14.79 -13.64
CA GLY A 47 -9.28 13.65 -13.79
C GLY A 47 -9.46 12.56 -12.73
N THR A 48 -8.89 11.39 -13.02
CA THR A 48 -9.02 10.19 -12.18
C THR A 48 -8.39 10.35 -10.80
N ASP A 49 -7.26 11.04 -10.69
CA ASP A 49 -6.57 11.27 -9.42
C ASP A 49 -7.43 12.06 -8.43
N ARG A 50 -8.12 13.10 -8.93
CA ARG A 50 -9.05 13.87 -8.10
C ARG A 50 -10.24 13.03 -7.66
N VAL A 51 -10.80 12.23 -8.58
CA VAL A 51 -11.93 11.34 -8.28
C VAL A 51 -11.49 10.29 -7.26
N ARG A 52 -10.31 9.70 -7.41
CA ARG A 52 -9.74 8.75 -6.44
C ARG A 52 -9.61 9.38 -5.05
N ASN A 53 -9.03 10.56 -4.95
CA ASN A 53 -8.87 11.25 -3.66
C ASN A 53 -10.22 11.51 -2.98
N LEU A 54 -11.25 11.87 -3.74
CA LEU A 54 -12.61 12.05 -3.23
C LEU A 54 -13.20 10.72 -2.74
N VAL A 55 -13.02 9.66 -3.51
CA VAL A 55 -13.48 8.30 -3.13
C VAL A 55 -12.80 7.84 -1.84
N GLU A 56 -11.49 8.05 -1.71
CA GLU A 56 -10.72 7.65 -0.53
C GLU A 56 -11.12 8.41 0.72
N LYS A 57 -11.41 9.70 0.59
CA LYS A 57 -11.72 10.56 1.73
C LYS A 57 -13.18 10.53 2.17
N GLU A 58 -14.11 10.51 1.20
CA GLU A 58 -15.53 10.72 1.48
C GLU A 58 -16.35 9.43 1.36
N ILE A 59 -15.99 8.54 0.42
CA ILE A 59 -16.82 7.37 0.12
C ILE A 59 -16.31 6.12 0.86
N ARG A 60 -15.00 5.91 0.87
CA ARG A 60 -14.39 4.72 1.47
C ARG A 60 -14.72 4.54 2.95
N PRO A 61 -14.64 5.57 3.82
CA PRO A 61 -14.95 5.41 5.24
C PRO A 61 -16.40 4.99 5.47
N ASP A 62 -17.33 5.55 4.72
CA ASP A 62 -18.76 5.19 4.84
C ASP A 62 -19.00 3.74 4.40
N LEU A 63 -18.33 3.29 3.35
CA LEU A 63 -18.43 1.90 2.87
C LEU A 63 -17.78 0.90 3.84
N GLU A 64 -16.63 1.24 4.43
CA GLU A 64 -15.96 0.39 5.41
C GLU A 64 -16.74 0.25 6.73
N ASN A 65 -17.58 1.22 7.05
CA ASN A 65 -18.45 1.20 8.24
C ASN A 65 -19.73 0.37 8.03
N ILE A 66 -20.01 -0.12 6.83
CA ILE A 66 -21.18 -0.97 6.57
C ILE A 66 -20.92 -2.37 7.16
N ASP A 67 -21.81 -2.81 8.02
CA ASP A 67 -21.74 -4.12 8.66
C ASP A 67 -21.79 -5.24 7.60
N GLY A 68 -20.80 -6.11 7.61
CA GLY A 68 -20.63 -7.18 6.61
C GLY A 68 -19.66 -6.88 5.47
N ILE A 69 -19.10 -5.68 5.36
CA ILE A 69 -17.99 -5.35 4.47
C ILE A 69 -16.66 -5.77 5.12
N ALA A 70 -15.87 -6.57 4.39
CA ALA A 70 -14.55 -7.01 4.84
C ALA A 70 -13.46 -6.06 4.40
N SER A 71 -13.55 -5.52 3.17
CA SER A 71 -12.60 -4.56 2.65
C SER A 71 -13.17 -3.79 1.45
N VAL A 72 -12.62 -2.59 1.26
CA VAL A 72 -12.92 -1.69 0.13
C VAL A 72 -11.64 -1.47 -0.66
N ASN A 73 -11.60 -1.96 -1.90
CA ASN A 73 -10.44 -1.83 -2.78
C ASN A 73 -10.74 -0.80 -3.88
N ILE A 74 -9.81 0.12 -4.10
CA ILE A 74 -9.94 1.22 -5.06
C ILE A 74 -8.93 1.03 -6.18
N TYR A 75 -9.40 1.08 -7.44
CA TYR A 75 -8.59 0.91 -8.64
C TYR A 75 -8.78 2.11 -9.57
N GLY A 76 -7.71 2.49 -10.27
CA GLY A 76 -7.68 3.65 -11.18
C GLY A 76 -7.39 4.96 -10.44
N GLY A 77 -6.69 5.85 -11.16
CA GLY A 77 -6.11 7.06 -10.61
C GLY A 77 -4.90 6.78 -9.70
N ARG A 78 -4.10 7.80 -9.49
CA ARG A 78 -2.92 7.73 -8.62
C ARG A 78 -3.28 8.10 -7.19
N GLU A 79 -2.74 7.34 -6.27
CA GLU A 79 -2.86 7.59 -4.83
C GLU A 79 -1.91 8.71 -4.41
N LYS A 80 -2.39 9.62 -3.57
CA LYS A 80 -1.50 10.58 -2.91
C LYS A 80 -0.62 9.86 -1.91
N ALA A 81 0.67 10.17 -1.94
CA ALA A 81 1.64 9.69 -0.98
C ALA A 81 2.51 10.84 -0.47
N ILE A 82 3.06 10.69 0.71
CA ILE A 82 4.16 11.54 1.15
C ILE A 82 5.44 10.82 0.76
N GLU A 83 6.26 11.48 -0.03
CA GLU A 83 7.55 10.97 -0.46
C GLU A 83 8.64 11.55 0.42
N VAL A 84 9.53 10.67 0.90
CA VAL A 84 10.68 11.02 1.74
C VAL A 84 11.93 10.70 0.95
N GLN A 85 12.55 11.72 0.37
CA GLN A 85 13.80 11.61 -0.36
C GLN A 85 14.96 11.82 0.61
N LEU A 86 15.67 10.74 0.96
CA LEU A 86 16.81 10.77 1.87
C LEU A 86 18.03 11.39 1.20
N ASP A 87 18.80 12.18 1.97
CA ASP A 87 20.13 12.64 1.60
C ASP A 87 21.16 11.55 1.95
N PRO A 88 21.83 10.92 0.96
CA PRO A 88 22.76 9.84 1.20
C PRO A 88 23.97 10.26 2.02
N ASP A 89 24.46 11.49 1.87
CA ASP A 89 25.65 11.99 2.57
C ASP A 89 25.31 12.29 4.03
N ALA A 90 24.15 12.88 4.29
CA ALA A 90 23.65 13.11 5.65
C ALA A 90 23.41 11.78 6.38
N CYS A 91 22.76 10.82 5.72
CA CYS A 91 22.51 9.49 6.28
C CYS A 91 23.83 8.79 6.62
N LYS A 92 24.83 8.84 5.73
CA LYS A 92 26.14 8.24 5.94
C LYS A 92 26.92 8.90 7.07
N ALA A 93 26.85 10.22 7.21
CA ALA A 93 27.52 10.97 8.28
C ALA A 93 26.98 10.60 9.67
N LEU A 94 25.71 10.17 9.75
CA LEU A 94 25.01 9.81 10.99
C LEU A 94 24.89 8.30 11.19
N ASP A 95 25.51 7.49 10.32
CA ASP A 95 25.43 6.02 10.32
C ASP A 95 23.98 5.51 10.26
N LEU A 96 23.13 6.23 9.52
CA LEU A 96 21.71 5.89 9.30
C LEU A 96 21.53 5.10 8.01
N THR A 97 20.75 4.04 8.09
CA THR A 97 20.41 3.23 6.91
C THR A 97 18.96 3.50 6.45
N PRO A 98 18.66 3.46 5.15
CA PRO A 98 17.30 3.63 4.68
C PRO A 98 16.31 2.63 5.29
N SER A 99 16.74 1.40 5.51
CA SER A 99 15.93 0.37 6.18
C SER A 99 15.66 0.70 7.65
N GLY A 100 16.65 1.27 8.36
CA GLY A 100 16.49 1.73 9.75
C GLY A 100 15.47 2.87 9.85
N ILE A 101 15.59 3.86 8.97
CA ILE A 101 14.65 4.99 8.90
C ILE A 101 13.24 4.49 8.55
N SER A 102 13.12 3.60 7.57
CA SER A 102 11.86 2.97 7.20
C SER A 102 11.21 2.26 8.39
N SER A 103 11.96 1.45 9.13
CA SER A 103 11.45 0.76 10.32
C SER A 103 11.00 1.73 11.40
N LEU A 104 11.75 2.81 11.61
CA LEU A 104 11.41 3.85 12.58
C LEU A 104 10.12 4.58 12.19
N LEU A 105 9.97 4.93 10.93
CA LEU A 105 8.74 5.56 10.42
C LEU A 105 7.53 4.63 10.56
N THR A 106 7.71 3.33 10.29
CA THR A 106 6.65 2.33 10.45
C THR A 106 6.25 2.13 11.91
N GLN A 107 7.19 2.18 12.86
CA GLN A 107 6.90 2.05 14.28
C GLN A 107 6.17 3.27 14.88
N ASN A 108 6.42 4.44 14.32
CA ASN A 108 5.73 5.67 14.72
C ASN A 108 4.33 5.82 14.10
N THR A 109 3.97 4.96 13.17
CA THR A 109 2.63 4.87 12.59
C THR A 109 1.89 3.70 13.23
N GLU A 110 0.91 3.94 14.06
CA GLU A 110 0.09 2.89 14.69
C GLU A 110 -0.76 2.09 13.66
N GLU A 111 -0.80 2.47 12.40
CA GLU A 111 -1.47 1.76 11.32
C GLU A 111 -0.49 1.40 10.20
N LYS A 112 -0.48 0.11 9.89
CA LYS A 112 0.30 -0.64 8.90
C LYS A 112 0.74 0.16 7.67
N ALA A 113 1.91 0.76 7.71
CA ALA A 113 2.55 1.34 6.54
C ALA A 113 3.32 0.27 5.78
N PHE A 114 3.06 0.14 4.48
CA PHE A 114 3.88 -0.66 3.59
C PHE A 114 4.97 0.23 3.00
N VAL A 115 6.21 -0.16 3.22
CA VAL A 115 7.37 0.55 2.71
C VAL A 115 7.92 -0.17 1.49
N GLY A 116 7.88 0.49 0.34
CA GLY A 116 8.51 -0.01 -0.89
C GLY A 116 9.96 0.41 -1.01
N TYR A 117 10.78 -0.43 -1.65
CA TYR A 117 12.20 -0.13 -1.93
C TYR A 117 12.39 0.23 -3.39
N ALA A 118 13.19 1.24 -3.67
CA ALA A 118 13.85 1.38 -4.95
C ALA A 118 15.36 1.39 -4.70
N ASN A 119 16.06 0.38 -5.25
CA ASN A 119 17.51 0.39 -5.34
C ASN A 119 17.87 0.93 -6.72
N GLU A 120 18.27 2.19 -6.77
CA GLU A 120 18.83 2.78 -7.98
C GLU A 120 20.36 2.89 -7.83
N PRO A 121 21.14 2.72 -8.91
CA PRO A 121 22.61 2.84 -8.89
C PRO A 121 23.11 4.20 -8.40
N ASP A 122 22.29 5.24 -8.46
CA ASP A 122 22.62 6.63 -8.12
C ASP A 122 22.45 6.98 -6.63
N GLY A 123 22.05 6.02 -5.78
CA GLY A 123 21.94 6.21 -4.34
C GLY A 123 20.77 7.10 -3.88
N LYS A 124 19.77 7.33 -4.72
CA LYS A 124 18.51 7.95 -4.29
C LYS A 124 17.56 6.89 -3.74
N TYR A 125 17.17 7.05 -2.50
CA TYR A 125 16.25 6.13 -1.83
C TYR A 125 14.92 6.82 -1.59
N PHE A 126 13.83 6.21 -2.05
CA PHE A 126 12.47 6.68 -1.83
C PHE A 126 11.77 5.77 -0.84
N VAL A 127 11.19 6.36 0.18
CA VAL A 127 10.37 5.66 1.17
C VAL A 127 8.93 6.19 1.04
N HIS A 128 7.99 5.32 0.69
CA HIS A 128 6.58 5.67 0.68
C HIS A 128 5.95 5.30 2.01
N VAL A 129 5.42 6.27 2.70
CA VAL A 129 4.70 6.08 3.96
C VAL A 129 3.20 6.21 3.69
N ASN A 130 2.48 5.09 3.79
CA ASN A 130 1.01 5.12 3.84
C ASN A 130 0.61 5.37 5.30
N SER A 131 0.40 6.61 5.65
CA SER A 131 0.20 7.01 7.02
C SER A 131 -1.05 7.85 7.19
N PRO A 132 -1.67 7.85 8.37
CA PRO A 132 -2.59 8.88 8.80
C PRO A 132 -1.95 10.29 8.90
N TYR A 133 -0.66 10.44 8.63
CA TYR A 133 -0.04 11.74 8.53
C TYR A 133 -0.73 12.55 7.43
N THR A 134 -1.46 13.54 7.84
CA THR A 134 -2.20 14.43 6.94
C THR A 134 -1.33 15.58 6.45
N GLU A 135 -0.26 15.86 7.15
CA GLU A 135 0.64 16.99 6.87
C GLU A 135 2.10 16.55 6.80
N VAL A 136 2.86 17.18 5.93
CA VAL A 136 4.32 16.96 5.79
C VAL A 136 5.03 17.30 7.10
N SER A 137 4.56 18.33 7.82
CA SER A 137 5.09 18.77 9.11
C SER A 137 5.12 17.68 10.18
N ASP A 138 4.21 16.72 10.12
CA ASP A 138 4.16 15.62 11.08
C ASP A 138 5.37 14.70 10.91
N LEU A 139 5.78 14.45 9.67
CA LEU A 139 6.97 13.65 9.36
C LEU A 139 8.27 14.42 9.57
N GLU A 140 8.31 15.71 9.21
CA GLU A 140 9.49 16.56 9.34
C GLU A 140 10.08 16.57 10.74
N ASN A 141 9.23 16.50 11.76
CA ASN A 141 9.62 16.60 13.16
C ASN A 141 9.89 15.23 13.84
N ILE A 142 9.88 14.14 13.10
CA ILE A 142 10.24 12.83 13.63
C ILE A 142 11.75 12.81 13.95
N VAL A 143 12.08 12.40 15.19
CA VAL A 143 13.48 12.23 15.60
C VAL A 143 14.00 10.90 15.03
N VAL A 144 15.04 10.96 14.22
CA VAL A 144 15.62 9.81 13.51
C VAL A 144 16.95 9.34 14.07
N ALA A 145 17.62 10.20 14.89
CA ALA A 145 18.85 9.84 15.58
C ALA A 145 19.00 10.61 16.91
N PRO A 146 19.83 10.11 17.86
CA PRO A 146 20.17 10.82 19.08
C PRO A 146 20.84 12.16 18.79
N GLY A 147 20.51 13.20 19.57
CA GLY A 147 21.12 14.52 19.45
C GLY A 147 20.30 15.64 18.84
N PRO A 148 19.03 15.78 18.99
CA PRO A 148 17.82 15.44 18.25
C PRO A 148 17.93 15.77 16.74
N VAL A 149 18.38 14.79 15.96
CA VAL A 149 18.34 14.87 14.49
C VAL A 149 16.91 14.57 14.03
N LEU A 150 16.30 15.50 13.30
CA LEU A 150 14.96 15.37 12.76
C LEU A 150 15.00 14.82 11.33
N LEU A 151 13.90 14.21 10.88
CA LEU A 151 13.82 13.67 9.52
C LEU A 151 14.08 14.73 8.45
N LYS A 152 13.61 15.96 8.64
CA LYS A 152 13.86 17.09 7.75
C LYS A 152 15.34 17.49 7.63
N ASP A 153 16.18 17.12 8.59
CA ASP A 153 17.63 17.41 8.57
C ASP A 153 18.39 16.47 7.64
N ILE A 154 17.79 15.32 7.29
CA ILE A 154 18.40 14.28 6.48
C ILE A 154 17.57 13.90 5.24
N ALA A 155 16.42 14.54 5.04
CA ALA A 155 15.51 14.22 3.94
C ALA A 155 14.74 15.44 3.45
N THR A 156 14.35 15.40 2.18
CA THR A 156 13.33 16.29 1.62
C THR A 156 12.01 15.54 1.61
N ILE A 157 10.95 16.15 2.18
CA ILE A 157 9.65 15.53 2.37
C ILE A 157 8.62 16.36 1.59
N PHE A 158 7.87 15.69 0.71
CA PHE A 158 6.87 16.37 -0.13
C PHE A 158 5.72 15.44 -0.49
N PHE A 159 4.58 16.04 -0.87
CA PHE A 159 3.49 15.27 -1.45
C PHE A 159 3.78 14.95 -2.91
N ASP A 160 3.61 13.69 -3.27
CA ASP A 160 3.64 13.24 -4.66
C ASP A 160 2.50 12.24 -4.92
N MET A 161 2.34 11.87 -6.17
CA MET A 161 1.42 10.85 -6.60
C MET A 161 2.18 9.56 -6.84
N LYS A 162 1.78 8.48 -6.17
CA LYS A 162 2.32 7.14 -6.46
C LYS A 162 2.22 6.84 -7.95
N GLU A 163 3.13 6.00 -8.43
CA GLU A 163 3.05 5.46 -9.77
C GLU A 163 1.70 4.78 -10.01
N GLU A 164 1.09 5.00 -11.17
CA GLU A 164 -0.21 4.42 -11.49
C GLU A 164 -0.06 2.91 -11.75
N THR A 165 -0.58 2.11 -10.86
CA THR A 165 -0.49 0.64 -10.91
C THR A 165 -1.74 -0.03 -11.48
N SER A 166 -2.83 0.71 -11.60
CA SER A 166 -4.11 0.17 -12.09
C SER A 166 -4.90 1.20 -12.87
N TYR A 167 -5.52 0.75 -13.95
CA TYR A 167 -6.39 1.56 -14.79
C TYR A 167 -7.82 1.02 -14.74
N SER A 168 -8.79 1.91 -14.61
CA SER A 168 -10.20 1.56 -14.70
C SER A 168 -10.91 2.41 -15.76
N ARG A 169 -11.66 1.76 -16.62
CA ARG A 169 -12.43 2.42 -17.68
C ARG A 169 -13.83 1.84 -17.79
N VAL A 170 -14.80 2.71 -17.97
CA VAL A 170 -16.19 2.33 -18.24
C VAL A 170 -16.67 3.04 -19.49
N ASN A 171 -17.16 2.26 -20.47
CA ASN A 171 -17.60 2.76 -21.76
C ASN A 171 -16.52 3.64 -22.46
N GLY A 172 -15.24 3.20 -22.39
CA GLY A 172 -14.13 3.90 -23.00
C GLY A 172 -13.68 5.19 -22.31
N LYS A 173 -14.26 5.54 -21.16
CA LYS A 173 -13.90 6.71 -20.37
C LYS A 173 -13.27 6.29 -19.06
N ASP A 174 -12.25 7.05 -18.63
CA ASP A 174 -11.56 6.78 -17.39
C ASP A 174 -12.51 6.90 -16.18
N ALA A 175 -12.34 6.00 -15.23
CA ALA A 175 -13.16 5.89 -14.03
C ALA A 175 -12.31 5.41 -12.85
N VAL A 176 -12.82 5.57 -11.66
CA VAL A 176 -12.29 4.93 -10.44
C VAL A 176 -13.25 3.80 -10.08
N SER A 177 -12.73 2.59 -9.96
CA SER A 177 -13.50 1.41 -9.58
C SER A 177 -13.32 1.12 -8.10
N VAL A 178 -14.42 0.95 -7.39
CA VAL A 178 -14.44 0.59 -5.97
C VAL A 178 -15.02 -0.82 -5.87
N SER A 179 -14.20 -1.76 -5.43
CA SER A 179 -14.61 -3.16 -5.26
C SER A 179 -14.83 -3.46 -3.79
N LEU A 180 -16.01 -3.95 -3.46
CA LEU A 180 -16.42 -4.29 -2.10
C LEU A 180 -16.30 -5.80 -1.89
N LEU A 181 -15.53 -6.21 -0.89
CA LEU A 181 -15.49 -7.58 -0.41
C LEU A 181 -16.37 -7.71 0.83
N ALA A 182 -17.20 -8.74 0.85
CA ALA A 182 -18.00 -9.07 2.02
C ALA A 182 -17.26 -10.04 2.94
N VAL A 183 -17.56 -10.02 4.23
CA VAL A 183 -17.08 -11.05 5.17
C VAL A 183 -17.66 -12.41 4.81
N SER A 184 -16.92 -13.48 5.15
CA SER A 184 -17.25 -14.87 4.83
C SER A 184 -18.55 -15.29 5.50
N GLN A 185 -19.67 -15.09 5.27
CA GLN A 185 -20.99 -15.40 5.80
C GLN A 185 -21.94 -14.20 5.81
N ALA A 186 -21.56 -13.08 5.20
CA ALA A 186 -22.45 -11.93 5.08
C ALA A 186 -23.68 -12.27 4.26
N ASN A 187 -24.81 -11.71 4.64
CA ASN A 187 -26.03 -11.79 3.84
C ASN A 187 -25.93 -10.80 2.68
N LEU A 188 -25.47 -11.25 1.53
CA LEU A 188 -25.24 -10.40 0.34
C LEU A 188 -26.53 -9.71 -0.17
N ILE A 189 -27.70 -10.26 0.15
CA ILE A 189 -28.99 -9.64 -0.22
C ILE A 189 -29.29 -8.41 0.63
N GLN A 190 -28.82 -8.39 1.87
CA GLN A 190 -28.96 -7.22 2.75
C GLN A 190 -27.92 -6.13 2.47
N LEU A 191 -26.81 -6.51 1.85
CA LEU A 191 -25.71 -5.60 1.51
C LEU A 191 -25.89 -4.96 0.12
N SER A 192 -26.78 -5.47 -0.71
CA SER A 192 -27.09 -4.94 -2.06
C SER A 192 -28.30 -4.00 -2.02
#